data_270c9ca5943c1e0fa98f15ad87d6a9de
#
_entry.id   270c9ca5943c1e0fa98f15ad87d6a9de
#
_cell.length_a   1.000
_cell.length_b   1.000
_cell.length_c   1.000
_cell.angle_alpha   90.00
_cell.angle_beta   90.00
_cell.angle_gamma   90.00
#
_symmetry.space_group_name_H-M   'P 1'
#
loop_
_entity.id
_entity.type
_entity.pdbx_description
1 polymer ?
#
loop_
_entity_poly.entity_id
_entity_poly.type
_entity_poly.pdbx_seq_one_letter_code
_entity_poly.pdbx_strand_id
1 'polypeptide(L)'
;MRSLVGFVPLLVFAFALAACSSGSQTSLPIQPQVGTPSGQAAMQLPLGLNYKPVCDAPSPGDSAVCLALVRTDVGGAPGGGVSPLSHAGTTASAPAGYGPAQLAAAYDLNQSGGSGQTVAVIESGDYPTAEADLGVYRSEYGLPACTTSNGCFAKVGQTGSSTSLPLENASWAEETALDEDMVSAICPNCHILIVEANSATTANLDAAVDEAAKLGATEISNSYGGREYASSDPAFDHAGIVITASAGDSGYGEGSMQPCSFATVVCTGGTSLQPSAGARGYSEVVWNDAYGASGSGCSAAVAKPSWQTDKGCTRRSQADVSFDADPNYGVAVYDSTAYEGYSGWLVFGGTSVASPATAATFALAGNASALGPNAAEVFWKAAGGGLYSVTSGNNLAGRAKCSSAYPYICTAGTNDDGVYSGPGGWGTPKGASTF
;
A
#
# COMPACT_ATOMS: atom_id res chain seq x y z
N MET A 1 -56.33 13.30 -43.18
CA MET A 1 -57.16 12.24 -43.78
C MET A 1 -56.81 10.91 -43.15
N ARG A 2 -57.84 10.25 -42.54
CA ARG A 2 -57.99 8.84 -42.18
C ARG A 2 -56.83 8.17 -41.46
N SER A 3 -56.78 7.98 -40.11
CA SER A 3 -57.64 7.10 -39.30
C SER A 3 -57.68 5.65 -39.77
N LEU A 4 -57.07 4.73 -38.99
CA LEU A 4 -57.70 3.43 -38.69
C LEU A 4 -57.04 2.81 -37.44
N VAL A 5 -57.88 2.51 -36.53
CA VAL A 5 -57.82 1.86 -35.22
C VAL A 5 -57.83 0.35 -35.47
N GLY A 6 -57.11 -0.42 -34.68
CA GLY A 6 -57.16 -1.88 -34.65
C GLY A 6 -56.98 -2.42 -33.24
N PHE A 7 -58.03 -3.02 -32.78
CA PHE A 7 -58.36 -3.47 -31.42
C PHE A 7 -57.64 -4.78 -30.94
N VAL A 8 -57.52 -4.90 -29.64
CA VAL A 8 -57.21 -5.97 -28.67
C VAL A 8 -57.88 -7.34 -29.02
N PRO A 9 -57.35 -8.50 -28.53
CA PRO A 9 -57.88 -8.93 -27.24
C PRO A 9 -56.91 -9.56 -26.23
N LEU A 10 -57.25 -9.29 -25.00
CA LEU A 10 -56.93 -9.92 -23.71
C LEU A 10 -57.33 -11.41 -23.70
N LEU A 11 -56.47 -12.28 -23.22
CA LEU A 11 -56.86 -13.63 -22.74
C LEU A 11 -56.27 -13.91 -21.37
N VAL A 12 -57.17 -13.94 -20.43
CA VAL A 12 -57.00 -14.39 -19.03
C VAL A 12 -57.21 -15.90 -19.02
N PHE A 13 -56.33 -16.64 -18.38
CA PHE A 13 -56.71 -17.95 -17.82
C PHE A 13 -56.09 -18.15 -16.44
N ALA A 14 -56.93 -18.60 -15.58
CA ALA A 14 -56.73 -18.75 -14.15
C ALA A 14 -56.53 -20.23 -13.73
N PHE A 15 -55.85 -20.35 -12.57
CA PHE A 15 -55.96 -21.42 -11.56
C PHE A 15 -55.64 -22.88 -11.90
N ALA A 16 -54.68 -23.45 -11.13
CA ALA A 16 -54.97 -24.66 -10.35
C ALA A 16 -53.90 -24.82 -9.23
N LEU A 17 -54.37 -24.76 -7.99
CA LEU A 17 -53.73 -25.28 -6.80
C LEU A 17 -53.81 -26.83 -6.82
N ALA A 18 -52.74 -27.51 -6.43
CA ALA A 18 -52.84 -28.90 -5.96
C ALA A 18 -51.87 -29.12 -4.80
N ALA A 19 -52.41 -29.75 -3.79
CA ALA A 19 -51.84 -29.92 -2.46
C ALA A 19 -50.99 -31.20 -2.31
N CYS A 20 -50.11 -31.15 -1.31
CA CYS A 20 -49.56 -32.21 -0.45
C CYS A 20 -49.58 -33.68 -0.88
N SER A 21 -48.36 -34.30 -0.85
CA SER A 21 -48.28 -35.66 -0.30
C SER A 21 -46.93 -35.88 0.40
N SER A 22 -47.03 -36.36 1.62
CA SER A 22 -45.95 -36.81 2.52
C SER A 22 -45.26 -38.06 1.96
N GLY A 23 -43.94 -38.00 1.85
CA GLY A 23 -43.08 -39.15 1.49
C GLY A 23 -42.04 -39.38 2.57
N SER A 24 -42.02 -40.56 3.12
CA SER A 24 -41.20 -41.08 4.21
C SER A 24 -39.71 -40.96 3.97
N GLN A 25 -38.97 -40.51 4.98
CA GLN A 25 -37.52 -40.56 5.05
C GLN A 25 -37.07 -42.02 5.28
N THR A 26 -36.35 -42.58 4.32
CA THR A 26 -35.51 -43.78 4.54
C THR A 26 -34.14 -43.33 4.95
N SER A 27 -33.75 -43.64 6.18
CA SER A 27 -32.41 -43.46 6.72
C SER A 27 -31.39 -44.39 6.01
N LEU A 28 -30.38 -43.81 5.39
CA LEU A 28 -29.19 -44.54 4.93
C LEU A 28 -28.19 -44.71 6.09
N PRO A 29 -27.44 -45.80 6.15
CA PRO A 29 -26.53 -46.09 7.26
C PRO A 29 -25.34 -45.15 7.29
N ILE A 30 -25.00 -44.69 8.49
CA ILE A 30 -23.84 -43.87 8.81
C ILE A 30 -22.55 -44.70 8.56
N GLN A 31 -21.75 -44.29 7.61
CA GLN A 31 -20.36 -44.76 7.50
C GLN A 31 -19.49 -44.01 8.52
N PRO A 32 -18.51 -44.65 9.17
CA PRO A 32 -17.60 -43.97 10.09
C PRO A 32 -16.72 -43.01 9.33
N GLN A 33 -16.84 -41.73 9.66
CA GLN A 33 -15.90 -40.70 9.20
C GLN A 33 -14.55 -40.96 9.84
N VAL A 34 -13.53 -41.24 9.02
CA VAL A 34 -12.12 -41.17 9.39
C VAL A 34 -11.85 -39.69 9.66
N GLY A 35 -11.44 -39.37 10.89
CA GLY A 35 -11.13 -38.02 11.33
C GLY A 35 -10.02 -37.42 10.48
N THR A 36 -10.34 -36.40 9.70
CA THR A 36 -9.35 -35.47 9.16
C THR A 36 -8.88 -34.58 10.31
N PRO A 37 -7.57 -34.20 10.33
CA PRO A 37 -7.07 -33.27 11.33
C PRO A 37 -7.87 -31.96 11.28
N SER A 38 -8.21 -31.44 12.45
CA SER A 38 -8.95 -30.20 12.63
C SER A 38 -8.36 -29.10 11.73
N GLY A 39 -9.07 -28.83 10.63
CA GLY A 39 -8.75 -27.76 9.71
C GLY A 39 -8.76 -26.43 10.43
N GLN A 40 -7.72 -25.67 10.24
CA GLN A 40 -7.71 -24.24 10.47
C GLN A 40 -8.98 -23.67 9.83
N ALA A 41 -9.80 -23.00 10.62
CA ALA A 41 -10.89 -22.20 10.09
C ALA A 41 -10.22 -21.11 9.23
N ALA A 42 -10.24 -21.28 7.94
CA ALA A 42 -9.96 -20.19 7.02
C ALA A 42 -10.93 -19.06 7.40
N MET A 43 -10.38 -17.94 7.85
CA MET A 43 -11.18 -16.76 8.15
C MET A 43 -11.83 -16.34 6.84
N GLN A 44 -13.12 -16.64 6.68
CA GLN A 44 -13.89 -16.22 5.53
C GLN A 44 -14.02 -14.71 5.62
N LEU A 45 -13.32 -13.99 4.74
CA LEU A 45 -13.50 -12.55 4.57
C LEU A 45 -14.98 -12.25 4.28
N PRO A 46 -15.54 -11.19 4.86
CA PRO A 46 -16.88 -10.75 4.50
C PRO A 46 -16.92 -10.45 2.99
N LEU A 47 -17.76 -11.15 2.25
CA LEU A 47 -18.03 -10.85 0.86
C LEU A 47 -18.66 -9.46 0.78
N GLY A 48 -18.01 -8.54 0.07
CA GLY A 48 -18.55 -7.21 -0.23
C GLY A 48 -17.86 -6.04 0.47
N LEU A 49 -16.58 -6.17 0.82
CA LEU A 49 -15.77 -5.01 1.25
C LEU A 49 -15.65 -4.03 0.08
N ASN A 50 -16.00 -2.77 0.32
CA ASN A 50 -15.88 -1.71 -0.65
C ASN A 50 -14.67 -0.84 -0.33
N TYR A 51 -13.90 -0.49 -1.34
CA TYR A 51 -12.87 0.54 -1.27
C TYR A 51 -12.72 1.23 -2.63
N LYS A 52 -12.07 2.38 -2.64
CA LYS A 52 -11.87 3.23 -3.80
C LYS A 52 -10.48 3.85 -3.79
N PRO A 53 -9.96 4.31 -4.93
CA PRO A 53 -8.81 5.19 -4.96
C PRO A 53 -9.05 6.45 -4.11
N VAL A 54 -8.01 6.90 -3.42
CA VAL A 54 -8.00 8.14 -2.65
C VAL A 54 -7.90 9.33 -3.58
N CYS A 55 -6.88 9.35 -4.44
CA CYS A 55 -6.67 10.47 -5.33
C CYS A 55 -7.62 10.46 -6.52
N ASP A 56 -8.05 11.65 -6.90
CA ASP A 56 -8.74 11.90 -8.16
C ASP A 56 -7.90 11.47 -9.37
N ALA A 57 -8.56 11.28 -10.49
CA ALA A 57 -7.85 11.12 -11.76
C ALA A 57 -6.94 12.32 -12.02
N PRO A 58 -5.73 12.11 -12.60
CA PRO A 58 -4.78 13.19 -12.80
C PRO A 58 -5.40 14.38 -13.55
N SER A 59 -5.18 15.60 -13.04
CA SER A 59 -5.57 16.83 -13.69
C SER A 59 -4.77 17.04 -14.99
N PRO A 60 -5.27 17.81 -15.97
CA PRO A 60 -4.50 18.11 -17.17
C PRO A 60 -3.14 18.73 -16.85
N GLY A 61 -2.08 18.02 -17.20
CA GLY A 61 -0.69 18.40 -16.93
C GLY A 61 -0.02 17.60 -15.81
N ASP A 62 -0.77 16.93 -14.94
CA ASP A 62 -0.21 16.03 -13.96
C ASP A 62 0.43 14.81 -14.60
N SER A 63 1.54 14.38 -14.05
CA SER A 63 2.33 13.24 -14.53
C SER A 63 2.17 12.01 -13.64
N ALA A 64 1.69 12.20 -12.42
CA ALA A 64 1.53 11.18 -11.41
C ALA A 64 0.18 11.27 -10.69
N VAL A 65 -0.18 10.18 -10.03
CA VAL A 65 -1.34 10.05 -9.15
C VAL A 65 -0.89 9.31 -7.90
N CYS A 66 -1.49 9.61 -6.75
CA CYS A 66 -1.21 8.85 -5.53
C CYS A 66 -1.74 7.40 -5.62
N LEU A 67 -1.16 6.53 -4.83
CA LEU A 67 -1.39 5.09 -4.89
C LEU A 67 -1.91 4.55 -3.55
N ALA A 68 -2.96 5.22 -3.02
CA ALA A 68 -3.70 4.77 -1.85
C ALA A 68 -5.13 4.38 -2.20
N LEU A 69 -5.66 3.45 -1.43
CA LEU A 69 -7.03 2.97 -1.48
C LEU A 69 -7.67 3.10 -0.10
N VAL A 70 -8.83 3.74 0.01
CA VAL A 70 -9.58 3.88 1.26
C VAL A 70 -10.79 2.97 1.29
N ARG A 71 -11.02 2.30 2.41
CA ARG A 71 -12.22 1.50 2.63
C ARG A 71 -13.44 2.37 2.84
N THR A 72 -14.53 2.04 2.14
CA THR A 72 -15.78 2.80 2.14
C THR A 72 -16.86 2.21 3.06
N ASP A 73 -16.57 1.10 3.73
CA ASP A 73 -17.48 0.34 4.57
C ASP A 73 -17.08 0.31 6.06
N VAL A 74 -16.00 0.97 6.44
CA VAL A 74 -15.47 1.05 7.81
C VAL A 74 -15.01 2.46 8.17
N GLY A 75 -14.90 2.73 9.47
CA GLY A 75 -14.40 4.00 9.97
C GLY A 75 -15.35 5.17 9.75
N GLY A 76 -14.82 6.34 9.43
CA GLY A 76 -15.54 7.60 9.18
C GLY A 76 -16.35 7.66 7.90
N ALA A 77 -16.57 6.53 7.23
CA ALA A 77 -17.38 6.45 6.01
C ALA A 77 -18.87 6.74 6.29
N PRO A 78 -19.58 7.48 5.41
CA PRO A 78 -21.01 7.73 5.54
C PRO A 78 -21.77 6.39 5.56
N GLY A 79 -22.42 6.07 6.69
CA GLY A 79 -23.14 4.79 6.89
C GLY A 79 -22.24 3.59 7.20
N GLY A 80 -20.94 3.80 7.34
CA GLY A 80 -19.99 2.80 7.80
C GLY A 80 -20.28 2.42 9.25
N GLY A 81 -20.65 1.16 9.49
CA GLY A 81 -20.72 0.62 10.84
C GLY A 81 -19.29 0.28 11.28
N VAL A 82 -18.98 0.53 12.55
CA VAL A 82 -17.78 -0.03 13.19
C VAL A 82 -17.84 -1.56 13.06
N SER A 83 -17.26 -2.11 12.01
CA SER A 83 -16.93 -3.53 11.97
C SER A 83 -15.49 -3.65 12.42
N PRO A 84 -15.25 -4.05 13.69
CA PRO A 84 -13.89 -4.26 14.10
C PRO A 84 -13.34 -5.42 13.26
N LEU A 85 -12.24 -5.21 12.58
CA LEU A 85 -11.25 -6.27 12.44
C LEU A 85 -10.75 -6.49 13.89
N SER A 86 -11.56 -7.15 14.71
CA SER A 86 -11.25 -7.40 16.11
C SER A 86 -10.16 -8.44 16.15
N HIS A 87 -8.92 -7.95 16.20
CA HIS A 87 -7.81 -8.78 16.61
C HIS A 87 -8.01 -9.10 18.10
N ALA A 88 -7.90 -10.38 18.45
CA ALA A 88 -8.02 -10.82 19.84
C ALA A 88 -7.05 -10.01 20.70
N GLY A 89 -7.59 -9.10 21.51
CA GLY A 89 -6.83 -8.30 22.47
C GLY A 89 -7.08 -6.78 22.45
N THR A 90 -7.85 -6.24 21.48
CA THR A 90 -8.19 -4.81 21.47
C THR A 90 -9.49 -4.56 22.25
N THR A 91 -9.50 -3.55 23.09
CA THR A 91 -10.72 -3.03 23.71
C THR A 91 -11.62 -2.42 22.65
N ALA A 92 -12.94 -2.43 22.85
CA ALA A 92 -13.98 -2.03 21.89
C ALA A 92 -13.92 -0.56 21.41
N SER A 93 -12.84 0.15 21.59
CA SER A 93 -12.60 1.56 21.24
C SER A 93 -11.42 1.79 20.29
N ALA A 94 -10.68 0.76 19.90
CA ALA A 94 -9.53 0.92 19.00
C ALA A 94 -10.00 1.17 17.55
N PRO A 95 -9.30 2.03 16.77
CA PRO A 95 -9.54 2.19 15.35
C PRO A 95 -9.47 0.87 14.58
N ALA A 96 -10.25 0.75 13.50
CA ALA A 96 -10.14 -0.37 12.58
C ALA A 96 -8.83 -0.28 11.78
N GLY A 97 -8.28 -1.42 11.33
CA GLY A 97 -7.00 -1.50 10.63
C GLY A 97 -5.82 -1.81 11.54
N TYR A 98 -4.67 -2.09 10.94
CA TYR A 98 -3.43 -2.32 11.69
C TYR A 98 -2.86 -0.99 12.21
N GLY A 99 -2.53 -0.97 13.49
CA GLY A 99 -1.78 0.13 14.10
C GLY A 99 -0.31 -0.25 14.35
N PRO A 100 0.45 0.66 15.00
CA PRO A 100 1.90 0.51 15.21
C PRO A 100 2.33 -0.82 15.85
N ALA A 101 1.61 -1.27 16.87
CA ALA A 101 1.96 -2.50 17.59
C ALA A 101 1.78 -3.76 16.73
N GLN A 102 0.72 -3.81 15.90
CA GLN A 102 0.49 -4.94 15.02
C GLN A 102 1.52 -4.97 13.88
N LEU A 103 1.85 -3.82 13.29
CA LEU A 103 2.87 -3.72 12.25
C LEU A 103 4.26 -4.08 12.80
N ALA A 104 4.63 -3.58 13.98
CA ALA A 104 5.89 -3.94 14.63
C ALA A 104 5.99 -5.45 14.90
N ALA A 105 4.91 -6.07 15.39
CA ALA A 105 4.87 -7.51 15.63
C ALA A 105 4.90 -8.32 14.31
N ALA A 106 4.19 -7.87 13.28
CA ALA A 106 4.13 -8.54 12.00
C ALA A 106 5.50 -8.57 11.29
N TYR A 107 6.26 -7.50 11.39
CA TYR A 107 7.53 -7.31 10.69
C TYR A 107 8.76 -7.42 11.59
N ASP A 108 8.57 -7.85 12.84
CA ASP A 108 9.65 -8.03 13.85
C ASP A 108 10.50 -6.76 14.03
N LEU A 109 9.86 -5.58 14.03
CA LEU A 109 10.52 -4.29 14.07
C LEU A 109 10.79 -3.83 15.50
N ASN A 110 12.02 -3.44 15.77
CA ASN A 110 12.39 -2.77 17.01
C ASN A 110 12.23 -1.25 16.84
N GLN A 111 11.11 -0.71 17.30
CA GLN A 111 10.75 0.70 17.19
C GLN A 111 11.55 1.64 18.12
N SER A 112 12.55 1.15 18.84
CA SER A 112 13.43 2.00 19.67
C SER A 112 14.50 2.76 18.89
N GLY A 113 14.71 2.42 17.62
CA GLY A 113 15.64 3.06 16.69
C GLY A 113 15.12 4.38 16.12
N GLY A 114 15.81 4.88 15.09
CA GLY A 114 15.39 6.00 14.25
C GLY A 114 15.66 7.41 14.78
N SER A 115 16.15 7.55 16.02
CA SER A 115 16.45 8.87 16.58
C SER A 115 17.50 9.61 15.73
N GLY A 116 17.18 10.83 15.31
CA GLY A 116 18.03 11.66 14.46
C GLY A 116 17.90 11.34 12.96
N GLN A 117 17.06 10.38 12.57
CA GLN A 117 16.68 10.17 11.16
C GLN A 117 15.49 11.06 10.81
N THR A 118 15.44 11.53 9.58
CA THR A 118 14.34 12.35 9.04
C THR A 118 13.77 11.65 7.83
N VAL A 119 12.54 11.18 7.95
CA VAL A 119 11.79 10.62 6.81
C VAL A 119 10.97 11.75 6.19
N ALA A 120 11.26 12.07 4.94
CA ALA A 120 10.45 13.00 4.16
C ALA A 120 9.37 12.23 3.38
N VAL A 121 8.16 12.80 3.31
CA VAL A 121 7.08 12.35 2.43
C VAL A 121 6.81 13.44 1.40
N ILE A 122 6.71 13.07 0.13
CA ILE A 122 6.54 13.98 -0.99
C ILE A 122 5.11 13.93 -1.47
N GLU A 123 4.42 15.06 -1.38
CA GLU A 123 2.99 15.17 -1.56
C GLU A 123 2.61 16.25 -2.58
N SER A 124 1.36 16.30 -3.00
CA SER A 124 0.88 17.30 -3.95
C SER A 124 -0.32 18.09 -3.40
N GLY A 125 -0.17 19.39 -3.21
CA GLY A 125 -1.15 20.24 -2.56
C GLY A 125 -0.97 20.30 -1.06
N ASP A 126 -1.61 21.29 -0.41
CA ASP A 126 -1.51 21.50 1.04
C ASP A 126 -2.46 20.58 1.81
N TYR A 127 -1.97 20.03 2.91
CA TYR A 127 -2.73 19.37 3.97
C TYR A 127 -2.72 20.24 5.22
N PRO A 128 -3.71 21.17 5.39
CA PRO A 128 -3.66 22.17 6.45
C PRO A 128 -3.66 21.63 7.88
N THR A 129 -4.28 20.46 8.10
CA THR A 129 -4.45 19.85 9.42
C THR A 129 -3.40 18.82 9.79
N ALA A 130 -2.39 18.57 8.95
CA ALA A 130 -1.37 17.50 9.08
C ALA A 130 -0.82 17.34 10.52
N GLU A 131 -0.22 18.38 11.13
CA GLU A 131 0.34 18.29 12.48
C GLU A 131 -0.73 17.99 13.56
N ALA A 132 -1.96 18.48 13.37
CA ALA A 132 -3.05 18.26 14.33
C ALA A 132 -3.55 16.81 14.24
N ASP A 133 -3.71 16.29 13.05
CA ASP A 133 -4.21 14.95 12.77
C ASP A 133 -3.18 13.89 13.15
N LEU A 134 -1.90 14.11 12.83
CA LEU A 134 -0.78 13.32 13.34
C LEU A 134 -0.78 13.25 14.88
N GLY A 135 -1.11 14.39 15.53
CA GLY A 135 -1.24 14.47 16.99
C GLY A 135 -2.34 13.56 17.53
N VAL A 136 -3.47 13.44 16.85
CA VAL A 136 -4.57 12.52 17.18
C VAL A 136 -4.12 11.08 17.02
N TYR A 137 -3.53 10.73 15.86
CA TYR A 137 -2.99 9.38 15.61
C TYR A 137 -2.00 8.95 16.67
N ARG A 138 -0.97 9.77 16.93
CA ARG A 138 0.08 9.46 17.89
C ARG A 138 -0.42 9.36 19.32
N SER A 139 -1.41 10.20 19.68
CA SER A 139 -2.07 10.14 21.01
C SER A 139 -2.86 8.85 21.20
N GLU A 140 -3.61 8.39 20.19
CA GLU A 140 -4.39 7.16 20.23
C GLU A 140 -3.51 5.94 20.50
N TYR A 141 -2.36 5.87 19.85
CA TYR A 141 -1.44 4.75 19.97
C TYR A 141 -0.36 4.92 21.07
N GLY A 142 -0.42 6.00 21.85
CA GLY A 142 0.54 6.27 22.93
C GLY A 142 1.97 6.50 22.43
N LEU A 143 2.14 6.97 21.21
CA LEU A 143 3.43 7.32 20.63
C LEU A 143 3.92 8.68 21.18
N PRO A 144 5.24 8.96 21.18
CA PRO A 144 5.76 10.27 21.55
C PRO A 144 5.16 11.38 20.69
N ALA A 145 4.88 12.55 21.26
CA ALA A 145 4.42 13.68 20.48
C ALA A 145 5.45 14.09 19.42
N CYS A 146 5.00 14.35 18.20
CA CYS A 146 5.81 14.82 17.08
C CYS A 146 5.20 16.12 16.56
N THR A 147 5.85 17.24 16.85
CA THR A 147 5.33 18.56 16.59
C THR A 147 6.41 19.50 16.06
N THR A 148 5.99 20.56 15.38
CA THR A 148 6.87 21.66 14.99
C THR A 148 7.59 22.26 16.19
N SER A 149 6.90 22.38 17.34
CA SER A 149 7.45 22.99 18.55
C SER A 149 8.58 22.18 19.20
N ASN A 150 8.58 20.84 19.03
CA ASN A 150 9.66 19.99 19.55
C ASN A 150 10.69 19.57 18.49
N GLY A 151 10.51 20.05 17.25
CA GLY A 151 11.43 19.81 16.13
C GLY A 151 11.30 18.43 15.47
N CYS A 152 10.29 17.63 15.89
CA CYS A 152 10.05 16.31 15.30
C CYS A 152 9.29 16.41 13.97
N PHE A 153 8.40 17.40 13.82
CA PHE A 153 7.56 17.60 12.64
C PHE A 153 7.94 18.88 11.90
N ALA A 154 7.96 18.82 10.57
CA ALA A 154 8.04 20.00 9.71
C ALA A 154 7.20 19.80 8.45
N LYS A 155 6.55 20.88 7.97
CA LYS A 155 5.82 20.93 6.71
C LYS A 155 6.24 22.16 5.92
N VAL A 156 6.62 21.98 4.66
CA VAL A 156 7.07 23.04 3.76
C VAL A 156 6.56 22.79 2.34
N GLY A 157 6.44 23.85 1.55
CA GLY A 157 6.24 23.70 0.10
C GLY A 157 7.54 23.30 -0.61
N GLN A 158 7.47 22.97 -1.88
CA GLN A 158 8.60 22.55 -2.74
C GLN A 158 9.77 23.53 -2.84
N THR A 159 9.64 24.74 -2.26
CA THR A 159 10.69 25.76 -2.20
C THR A 159 11.30 25.94 -0.80
N GLY A 160 10.91 25.07 0.15
CA GLY A 160 11.37 25.09 1.53
C GLY A 160 10.65 26.12 2.42
N SER A 161 9.61 26.79 1.92
CA SER A 161 8.84 27.76 2.69
C SER A 161 7.74 27.06 3.51
N SER A 162 7.69 27.33 4.81
CA SER A 162 6.59 26.91 5.69
C SER A 162 5.38 27.85 5.67
N THR A 163 5.46 28.98 4.95
CA THR A 163 4.41 29.99 4.86
C THR A 163 3.89 30.24 3.45
N SER A 164 4.57 29.70 2.44
CA SER A 164 4.14 29.73 1.04
C SER A 164 3.92 28.29 0.61
N LEU A 165 2.78 27.75 1.02
CA LEU A 165 2.34 26.39 0.72
C LEU A 165 1.47 26.38 -0.55
N PRO A 166 1.29 25.26 -1.21
CA PRO A 166 0.37 25.12 -2.34
C PRO A 166 -1.10 25.34 -1.92
N LEU A 167 -2.01 25.24 -2.87
CA LEU A 167 -3.44 25.19 -2.54
C LEU A 167 -3.77 23.85 -1.90
N GLU A 168 -4.72 23.85 -0.96
CA GLU A 168 -5.28 22.65 -0.36
C GLU A 168 -5.78 21.68 -1.44
N ASN A 169 -5.45 20.40 -1.27
CA ASN A 169 -5.96 19.32 -2.09
C ASN A 169 -6.43 18.16 -1.18
N ALA A 170 -7.74 18.10 -0.96
CA ALA A 170 -8.31 17.16 0.01
C ALA A 170 -8.05 15.68 -0.31
N SER A 171 -7.95 15.30 -1.59
CA SER A 171 -7.62 13.92 -1.97
C SER A 171 -6.16 13.57 -1.68
N TRP A 172 -5.23 14.50 -1.91
CA TRP A 172 -3.84 14.33 -1.52
C TRP A 172 -3.61 14.52 -0.02
N ALA A 173 -4.49 15.22 0.70
CA ALA A 173 -4.45 15.29 2.16
C ALA A 173 -4.68 13.90 2.79
N GLU A 174 -5.62 13.10 2.26
CA GLU A 174 -5.81 11.70 2.68
C GLU A 174 -4.55 10.85 2.43
N GLU A 175 -3.84 11.05 1.30
CA GLU A 175 -2.55 10.39 1.03
C GLU A 175 -1.48 10.82 2.02
N THR A 176 -1.37 12.14 2.27
CA THR A 176 -0.38 12.68 3.22
C THR A 176 -0.61 12.15 4.64
N ALA A 177 -1.88 12.06 5.06
CA ALA A 177 -2.24 11.48 6.36
C ALA A 177 -1.80 10.02 6.47
N LEU A 178 -1.99 9.22 5.41
CA LEU A 178 -1.50 7.85 5.35
C LEU A 178 0.03 7.80 5.52
N ASP A 179 0.75 8.61 4.77
CA ASP A 179 2.20 8.56 4.73
C ASP A 179 2.82 8.95 6.08
N GLU A 180 2.37 10.07 6.70
CA GLU A 180 2.89 10.51 8.00
C GLU A 180 2.53 9.53 9.14
N ASP A 181 1.32 8.92 9.09
CA ASP A 181 0.89 7.93 10.05
C ASP A 181 1.70 6.63 9.92
N MET A 182 2.05 6.21 8.70
CA MET A 182 2.91 5.05 8.48
C MET A 182 4.34 5.28 8.93
N VAL A 183 4.92 6.46 8.68
CA VAL A 183 6.22 6.83 9.26
C VAL A 183 6.16 6.75 10.79
N SER A 184 5.10 7.30 11.41
CA SER A 184 4.91 7.25 12.87
C SER A 184 4.73 5.83 13.38
N ALA A 185 3.99 4.99 12.65
CA ALA A 185 3.71 3.61 13.05
C ALA A 185 4.98 2.75 13.05
N ILE A 186 5.87 2.95 12.09
CA ILE A 186 7.08 2.15 11.93
C ILE A 186 8.24 2.74 12.72
N CYS A 187 8.48 4.04 12.63
CA CYS A 187 9.60 4.74 13.27
C CYS A 187 9.12 5.88 14.19
N PRO A 188 8.57 5.59 15.38
CA PRO A 188 7.99 6.61 16.25
C PRO A 188 8.99 7.65 16.76
N ASN A 189 10.30 7.41 16.66
CA ASN A 189 11.35 8.33 17.07
C ASN A 189 11.99 9.08 15.89
N CYS A 190 11.55 8.84 14.66
CA CYS A 190 11.97 9.58 13.49
C CYS A 190 11.36 10.98 13.46
N HIS A 191 12.05 11.93 12.85
CA HIS A 191 11.48 13.20 12.44
C HIS A 191 10.67 12.98 11.15
N ILE A 192 9.59 13.74 10.99
CA ILE A 192 8.73 13.72 9.81
C ILE A 192 8.84 15.07 9.11
N LEU A 193 9.15 15.03 7.81
CA LEU A 193 9.20 16.20 6.94
C LEU A 193 8.20 16.02 5.80
N ILE A 194 7.14 16.82 5.77
CA ILE A 194 6.22 16.87 4.63
C ILE A 194 6.74 17.94 3.66
N VAL A 195 6.92 17.56 2.38
CA VAL A 195 7.27 18.50 1.31
C VAL A 195 6.18 18.50 0.26
N GLU A 196 5.44 19.60 0.18
CA GLU A 196 4.25 19.75 -0.64
C GLU A 196 4.59 20.39 -1.99
N ALA A 197 4.43 19.62 -3.07
CA ALA A 197 4.55 20.08 -4.44
C ALA A 197 3.31 20.92 -4.83
N ASN A 198 3.48 21.90 -5.69
CA ASN A 198 2.39 22.75 -6.17
C ASN A 198 1.36 22.00 -7.02
N SER A 199 1.73 20.87 -7.60
CA SER A 199 0.88 19.95 -8.38
C SER A 199 1.62 18.64 -8.61
N ALA A 200 0.92 17.60 -9.04
CA ALA A 200 1.49 16.29 -9.35
C ALA A 200 2.19 16.22 -10.72
N THR A 201 2.72 17.34 -11.22
CA THR A 201 3.60 17.34 -12.40
C THR A 201 5.00 16.86 -12.04
N THR A 202 5.69 16.16 -12.95
CA THR A 202 7.07 15.71 -12.75
C THR A 202 7.94 16.84 -12.20
N ALA A 203 7.93 18.02 -12.83
CA ALA A 203 8.79 19.14 -12.42
C ALA A 203 8.53 19.66 -10.99
N ASN A 204 7.28 19.61 -10.50
CA ASN A 204 6.97 20.04 -9.14
C ASN A 204 7.31 18.96 -8.12
N LEU A 205 7.07 17.69 -8.44
CA LEU A 205 7.44 16.55 -7.59
C LEU A 205 8.97 16.43 -7.48
N ASP A 206 9.71 16.56 -8.59
CA ASP A 206 11.17 16.58 -8.60
C ASP A 206 11.72 17.71 -7.71
N ALA A 207 11.14 18.91 -7.81
CA ALA A 207 11.54 20.04 -6.96
C ALA A 207 11.29 19.77 -5.47
N ALA A 208 10.22 19.04 -5.13
CA ALA A 208 9.92 18.65 -3.75
C ALA A 208 10.90 17.58 -3.23
N VAL A 209 11.29 16.60 -4.06
CA VAL A 209 12.31 15.61 -3.71
C VAL A 209 13.67 16.29 -3.49
N ASP A 210 14.08 17.18 -4.40
CA ASP A 210 15.32 17.96 -4.26
C ASP A 210 15.32 18.81 -2.98
N GLU A 211 14.19 19.44 -2.64
CA GLU A 211 14.07 20.24 -1.43
C GLU A 211 14.11 19.37 -0.17
N ALA A 212 13.48 18.19 -0.16
CA ALA A 212 13.60 17.23 0.94
C ALA A 212 15.05 16.85 1.20
N ALA A 213 15.80 16.53 0.14
CA ALA A 213 17.22 16.21 0.22
C ALA A 213 18.04 17.39 0.77
N LYS A 214 17.78 18.59 0.29
CA LYS A 214 18.45 19.84 0.74
C LYS A 214 18.15 20.17 2.21
N LEU A 215 16.95 19.82 2.70
CA LEU A 215 16.54 20.01 4.09
C LEU A 215 17.07 18.93 5.03
N GLY A 216 17.79 17.93 4.51
CA GLY A 216 18.50 16.92 5.29
C GLY A 216 17.69 15.69 5.59
N ALA A 217 16.70 15.34 4.75
CA ALA A 217 16.07 14.03 4.80
C ALA A 217 17.11 12.92 4.68
N THR A 218 16.99 11.90 5.49
CA THR A 218 17.81 10.67 5.40
C THR A 218 17.12 9.62 4.55
N GLU A 219 15.79 9.63 4.56
CA GLU A 219 14.92 8.83 3.70
C GLU A 219 13.83 9.72 3.06
N ILE A 220 13.44 9.41 1.82
CA ILE A 220 12.39 10.12 1.08
C ILE A 220 11.40 9.10 0.53
N SER A 221 10.13 9.21 0.91
CA SER A 221 9.03 8.38 0.42
C SER A 221 8.24 9.08 -0.67
N ASN A 222 7.88 8.32 -1.71
CA ASN A 222 7.10 8.77 -2.86
C ASN A 222 5.93 7.80 -3.08
N SER A 223 4.78 8.11 -2.50
CA SER A 223 3.58 7.28 -2.55
C SER A 223 2.74 7.56 -3.79
N TYR A 224 3.39 7.80 -4.92
CA TYR A 224 2.75 8.08 -6.19
C TYR A 224 3.48 7.41 -7.35
N GLY A 225 2.79 7.34 -8.47
CA GLY A 225 3.37 6.81 -9.70
C GLY A 225 2.72 7.34 -10.95
N GLY A 226 3.45 7.21 -12.05
CA GLY A 226 3.02 7.59 -13.37
C GLY A 226 3.74 6.82 -14.47
N ARG A 227 3.43 7.17 -15.71
CA ARG A 227 4.10 6.54 -16.86
C ARG A 227 5.59 6.84 -16.85
N GLU A 228 6.38 5.87 -17.27
CA GLU A 228 7.81 6.07 -17.47
C GLU A 228 8.08 7.17 -18.50
N TYR A 229 8.95 8.12 -18.15
CA TYR A 229 9.30 9.29 -18.97
C TYR A 229 10.81 9.40 -19.22
N ALA A 230 11.67 8.78 -18.38
CA ALA A 230 13.11 8.92 -18.46
C ALA A 230 13.83 7.60 -18.12
N SER A 231 15.11 7.50 -18.53
CA SER A 231 16.00 6.40 -18.14
C SER A 231 16.67 6.63 -16.78
N SER A 232 16.71 7.85 -16.30
CA SER A 232 17.18 8.31 -15.00
C SER A 232 16.67 9.72 -14.76
N ASP A 233 16.57 10.10 -13.49
CA ASP A 233 16.21 11.46 -13.10
C ASP A 233 17.12 11.89 -11.93
N PRO A 234 17.83 13.04 -12.04
CA PRO A 234 18.71 13.54 -10.99
C PRO A 234 18.02 13.81 -9.66
N ALA A 235 16.72 14.17 -9.67
CA ALA A 235 15.93 14.37 -8.45
C ALA A 235 15.81 13.10 -7.59
N PHE A 236 15.97 11.93 -8.19
CA PHE A 236 15.95 10.64 -7.50
C PHE A 236 17.35 10.03 -7.31
N ASP A 237 18.42 10.83 -7.40
CA ASP A 237 19.81 10.36 -7.24
C ASP A 237 20.58 11.22 -6.23
N HIS A 238 20.27 11.05 -4.95
CA HIS A 238 20.91 11.75 -3.84
C HIS A 238 21.79 10.80 -3.02
N ALA A 239 23.11 11.00 -3.08
CA ALA A 239 24.07 10.17 -2.35
C ALA A 239 23.83 10.21 -0.83
N GLY A 240 23.69 9.04 -0.21
CA GLY A 240 23.48 8.91 1.23
C GLY A 240 22.03 9.12 1.70
N ILE A 241 21.10 9.23 0.77
CA ILE A 241 19.67 9.29 1.03
C ILE A 241 19.01 8.05 0.40
N VAL A 242 18.14 7.38 1.16
CA VAL A 242 17.33 6.29 0.62
C VAL A 242 16.01 6.86 0.08
N ILE A 243 15.72 6.60 -1.18
CA ILE A 243 14.47 7.02 -1.82
C ILE A 243 13.63 5.78 -2.08
N THR A 244 12.40 5.77 -1.58
CA THR A 244 11.41 4.71 -1.81
C THR A 244 10.29 5.21 -2.72
N ALA A 245 9.64 4.29 -3.43
CA ALA A 245 8.44 4.60 -4.18
C ALA A 245 7.50 3.39 -4.30
N SER A 246 6.21 3.68 -4.43
CA SER A 246 5.15 2.71 -4.61
C SER A 246 5.19 2.04 -5.99
N ALA A 247 4.97 0.73 -6.06
CA ALA A 247 5.04 -0.05 -7.31
C ALA A 247 3.79 0.07 -8.17
N GLY A 248 2.68 0.56 -7.63
CA GLY A 248 1.39 0.65 -8.31
C GLY A 248 0.34 -0.30 -7.75
N ASP A 249 -0.93 -0.01 -8.02
CA ASP A 249 -2.10 -0.66 -7.43
C ASP A 249 -2.98 -1.40 -8.43
N SER A 250 -2.62 -1.40 -9.70
CA SER A 250 -3.42 -2.02 -10.77
C SER A 250 -2.84 -3.35 -11.29
N GLY A 251 -1.84 -3.87 -10.60
CA GLY A 251 -1.23 -5.18 -10.87
C GLY A 251 -0.33 -5.19 -12.12
N TYR A 252 -0.01 -6.40 -12.59
CA TYR A 252 0.90 -6.62 -13.73
C TYR A 252 0.46 -5.91 -15.02
N GLY A 253 -0.84 -5.70 -15.19
CA GLY A 253 -1.39 -5.04 -16.38
C GLY A 253 -1.07 -3.55 -16.48
N GLU A 254 -0.70 -2.90 -15.40
CA GLU A 254 -0.29 -1.49 -15.36
C GLU A 254 1.12 -1.29 -15.94
N GLY A 255 1.97 -2.30 -15.76
CA GLY A 255 3.37 -2.25 -16.17
C GLY A 255 4.25 -1.54 -15.15
N SER A 256 5.44 -1.16 -15.57
CA SER A 256 6.42 -0.47 -14.74
C SER A 256 6.11 1.03 -14.66
N MET A 257 6.24 1.61 -13.47
CA MET A 257 5.94 3.00 -13.16
C MET A 257 7.18 3.77 -12.70
N GLN A 258 7.19 5.09 -12.89
CA GLN A 258 8.15 6.00 -12.29
C GLN A 258 7.48 6.84 -11.19
N PRO A 259 8.23 7.11 -10.08
CA PRO A 259 9.68 6.94 -9.89
C PRO A 259 10.16 5.53 -9.49
N CYS A 260 9.28 4.58 -9.16
CA CYS A 260 9.61 3.24 -8.66
C CYS A 260 10.63 2.48 -9.55
N SER A 261 10.57 2.65 -10.86
CA SER A 261 11.48 1.94 -11.78
C SER A 261 12.88 2.55 -11.90
N PHE A 262 13.15 3.72 -11.33
CA PHE A 262 14.53 4.24 -11.34
C PHE A 262 15.48 3.32 -10.58
N ALA A 263 16.71 3.17 -11.07
CA ALA A 263 17.70 2.29 -10.44
C ALA A 263 18.15 2.77 -9.05
N THR A 264 18.01 4.06 -8.79
CA THR A 264 18.36 4.75 -7.54
C THR A 264 17.22 4.72 -6.50
N VAL A 265 16.06 4.18 -6.87
CA VAL A 265 14.87 4.12 -6.03
C VAL A 265 14.61 2.67 -5.57
N VAL A 266 14.28 2.51 -4.31
CA VAL A 266 13.76 1.26 -3.75
C VAL A 266 12.28 1.15 -4.12
N CYS A 267 11.97 0.23 -5.00
CA CYS A 267 10.61 0.00 -5.47
C CYS A 267 9.87 -0.94 -4.53
N THR A 268 8.75 -0.47 -3.95
CA THR A 268 8.00 -1.22 -2.93
C THR A 268 6.70 -1.77 -3.48
N GLY A 269 6.61 -3.11 -3.50
CA GLY A 269 5.39 -3.84 -3.85
C GLY A 269 4.45 -4.02 -2.65
N GLY A 270 3.30 -4.64 -2.91
CA GLY A 270 2.24 -4.84 -1.94
C GLY A 270 1.96 -6.30 -1.61
N THR A 271 1.75 -6.59 -0.33
CA THR A 271 1.28 -7.89 0.17
C THR A 271 -0.10 -7.77 0.82
N SER A 272 -0.73 -8.90 1.04
CA SER A 272 -1.89 -9.08 1.92
C SER A 272 -1.39 -9.69 3.22
N LEU A 273 -1.30 -8.87 4.28
CA LEU A 273 -0.85 -9.27 5.61
C LEU A 273 -2.01 -9.87 6.40
N GLN A 274 -2.02 -11.18 6.56
CA GLN A 274 -3.13 -11.89 7.16
C GLN A 274 -2.76 -12.48 8.52
N PRO A 275 -3.63 -12.38 9.55
CA PRO A 275 -3.43 -13.10 10.80
C PRO A 275 -3.31 -14.61 10.56
N SER A 276 -2.40 -15.25 11.25
CA SER A 276 -2.10 -16.68 11.08
C SER A 276 -1.77 -17.34 12.41
N ALA A 277 -2.04 -18.64 12.53
CA ALA A 277 -1.69 -19.42 13.72
C ALA A 277 -0.20 -19.79 13.80
N GLY A 278 0.61 -19.41 12.81
CA GLY A 278 2.07 -19.62 12.82
C GLY A 278 2.80 -18.86 13.92
N ALA A 279 4.08 -19.16 14.12
CA ALA A 279 4.89 -18.53 15.17
C ALA A 279 5.04 -17.00 15.01
N ARG A 280 5.00 -16.49 13.78
CA ARG A 280 4.99 -15.05 13.47
C ARG A 280 3.66 -14.39 13.86
N GLY A 281 2.55 -15.14 13.95
CA GLY A 281 1.19 -14.59 14.10
C GLY A 281 0.57 -14.06 12.81
N TYR A 282 1.34 -13.96 11.75
CA TYR A 282 0.94 -13.44 10.44
C TYR A 282 1.48 -14.30 9.29
N SER A 283 0.81 -14.22 8.16
CA SER A 283 1.27 -14.76 6.87
C SER A 283 1.03 -13.73 5.78
N GLU A 284 1.79 -13.82 4.69
CA GLU A 284 1.65 -12.89 3.58
C GLU A 284 1.58 -13.62 2.25
N VAL A 285 0.77 -13.07 1.38
CA VAL A 285 0.70 -13.42 -0.04
C VAL A 285 0.80 -12.13 -0.85
N VAL A 286 1.15 -12.20 -2.14
CA VAL A 286 1.06 -11.04 -3.01
C VAL A 286 -0.36 -10.48 -2.99
N TRP A 287 -0.50 -9.17 -2.77
CA TRP A 287 -1.80 -8.52 -2.82
C TRP A 287 -2.40 -8.58 -4.22
N ASN A 288 -3.62 -9.12 -4.31
CA ASN A 288 -4.41 -9.20 -5.52
C ASN A 288 -5.87 -9.52 -5.17
N ASP A 289 -6.75 -8.62 -5.48
CA ASP A 289 -8.18 -8.81 -5.28
C ASP A 289 -9.03 -8.25 -6.45
N ALA A 290 -10.32 -8.03 -6.22
CA ALA A 290 -11.22 -7.58 -7.27
C ALA A 290 -11.00 -6.12 -7.71
N TYR A 291 -10.31 -5.31 -6.92
CA TYR A 291 -10.21 -3.86 -7.07
C TYR A 291 -8.79 -3.37 -7.26
N GLY A 292 -7.80 -4.09 -6.67
CA GLY A 292 -6.41 -3.71 -6.73
C GLY A 292 -5.45 -4.88 -6.65
N ALA A 293 -4.21 -4.63 -6.99
CA ALA A 293 -3.13 -5.60 -6.88
C ALA A 293 -1.78 -4.89 -6.93
N SER A 294 -0.77 -5.45 -6.24
CA SER A 294 0.60 -4.95 -6.29
C SER A 294 1.10 -4.77 -7.72
N GLY A 295 1.68 -3.62 -8.04
CA GLY A 295 2.32 -3.37 -9.32
C GLY A 295 3.55 -4.25 -9.56
N SER A 296 3.84 -4.57 -10.81
CA SER A 296 5.09 -5.18 -11.24
C SER A 296 5.29 -5.05 -12.74
N GLY A 297 6.52 -5.22 -13.20
CA GLY A 297 6.81 -5.23 -14.62
C GLY A 297 8.28 -5.01 -14.92
N CYS A 298 8.59 -5.10 -16.20
CA CYS A 298 9.90 -4.73 -16.73
C CYS A 298 9.84 -3.29 -17.24
N SER A 299 10.76 -2.44 -16.81
CA SER A 299 10.88 -1.09 -17.34
C SER A 299 11.06 -1.07 -18.86
N ALA A 300 10.43 -0.11 -19.50
CA ALA A 300 10.67 0.18 -20.91
C ALA A 300 11.82 1.20 -21.11
N ALA A 301 12.14 1.97 -20.07
CA ALA A 301 13.07 3.09 -20.13
C ALA A 301 14.39 2.82 -19.41
N VAL A 302 14.36 2.29 -18.19
CA VAL A 302 15.50 2.19 -17.27
C VAL A 302 16.33 0.93 -17.57
N ALA A 303 17.62 1.09 -17.76
CA ALA A 303 18.55 -0.03 -17.96
C ALA A 303 18.59 -0.91 -16.70
N LYS A 304 18.74 -2.23 -16.89
CA LYS A 304 18.92 -3.15 -15.76
C LYS A 304 20.20 -2.83 -15.03
N PRO A 305 20.14 -2.51 -13.73
CA PRO A 305 21.35 -2.33 -12.91
C PRO A 305 22.14 -3.63 -12.84
N SER A 306 23.47 -3.52 -12.71
CA SER A 306 24.36 -4.70 -12.66
C SER A 306 24.11 -5.61 -11.45
N TRP A 307 23.55 -5.06 -10.38
CA TRP A 307 23.18 -5.82 -9.18
C TRP A 307 21.86 -6.58 -9.32
N GLN A 308 21.00 -6.24 -10.29
CA GLN A 308 19.72 -6.92 -10.52
C GLN A 308 19.92 -8.13 -11.43
N THR A 309 19.79 -9.33 -10.87
CA THR A 309 20.23 -10.59 -11.50
C THR A 309 19.10 -11.45 -12.05
N ASP A 310 17.84 -11.00 -11.95
CA ASP A 310 16.69 -11.72 -12.53
C ASP A 310 16.83 -11.89 -14.06
N LYS A 311 16.24 -12.97 -14.60
CA LYS A 311 16.40 -13.34 -16.02
C LYS A 311 15.27 -12.83 -16.92
N GLY A 312 14.09 -12.53 -16.36
CA GLY A 312 12.88 -12.29 -17.12
C GLY A 312 12.77 -10.90 -17.72
N CYS A 313 13.39 -9.90 -17.11
CA CYS A 313 13.45 -8.56 -17.63
C CYS A 313 14.81 -8.29 -18.29
N THR A 314 14.83 -7.66 -19.43
CA THR A 314 16.08 -7.17 -20.07
C THR A 314 16.47 -5.78 -19.55
N ARG A 315 15.58 -5.12 -18.85
CA ARG A 315 15.70 -3.81 -18.20
C ARG A 315 15.36 -3.94 -16.72
N ARG A 316 15.32 -2.81 -15.99
CA ARG A 316 14.94 -2.76 -14.57
C ARG A 316 13.63 -3.51 -14.33
N SER A 317 13.60 -4.41 -13.35
CA SER A 317 12.42 -5.15 -12.88
C SER A 317 11.90 -4.54 -11.58
N GLN A 318 10.61 -4.36 -11.43
CA GLN A 318 9.89 -4.01 -10.20
C GLN A 318 9.32 -5.28 -9.56
N ALA A 319 9.17 -5.41 -8.21
CA ALA A 319 9.62 -4.56 -7.13
C ALA A 319 10.94 -5.09 -6.53
N ASP A 320 11.50 -4.40 -5.52
CA ASP A 320 12.68 -4.86 -4.77
C ASP A 320 12.31 -5.52 -3.45
N VAL A 321 11.39 -4.93 -2.73
CA VAL A 321 10.87 -5.32 -1.42
C VAL A 321 9.37 -5.04 -1.38
N SER A 322 8.64 -5.59 -0.41
CA SER A 322 7.20 -5.33 -0.25
C SER A 322 6.84 -5.04 1.21
N PHE A 323 5.65 -4.51 1.39
CA PHE A 323 5.00 -4.31 2.67
C PHE A 323 3.50 -4.58 2.52
N ASP A 324 2.72 -4.54 3.64
CA ASP A 324 1.26 -4.63 3.55
C ASP A 324 0.68 -3.53 2.66
N ALA A 325 -0.32 -3.90 1.85
CA ALA A 325 -0.99 -2.99 0.92
C ALA A 325 -2.46 -3.36 0.67
N ASP A 326 -2.93 -4.48 1.22
CA ASP A 326 -4.29 -4.96 0.98
C ASP A 326 -5.29 -4.19 1.85
N PRO A 327 -6.21 -3.37 1.30
CA PRO A 327 -7.18 -2.64 2.10
C PRO A 327 -8.08 -3.54 2.97
N ASN A 328 -8.22 -4.82 2.62
CA ASN A 328 -8.99 -5.78 3.42
C ASN A 328 -8.31 -6.09 4.77
N TYR A 329 -7.02 -5.92 4.83
CA TYR A 329 -6.17 -6.05 6.02
C TYR A 329 -5.44 -4.75 6.34
N GLY A 330 -5.92 -3.64 5.80
CA GLY A 330 -5.26 -2.35 5.75
C GLY A 330 -4.94 -1.72 7.10
N VAL A 331 -4.32 -0.57 7.01
CA VAL A 331 -3.79 0.19 8.17
C VAL A 331 -4.77 1.25 8.65
N ALA A 332 -4.74 1.54 9.95
CA ALA A 332 -5.50 2.63 10.54
C ALA A 332 -4.80 3.98 10.24
N VAL A 333 -5.60 4.98 9.82
CA VAL A 333 -5.15 6.34 9.52
C VAL A 333 -6.14 7.33 10.09
N TYR A 334 -5.68 8.50 10.53
CA TYR A 334 -6.54 9.57 10.98
C TYR A 334 -6.40 10.81 10.09
N ASP A 335 -7.49 11.21 9.46
CA ASP A 335 -7.59 12.44 8.68
C ASP A 335 -8.89 13.18 9.02
N SER A 336 -8.80 14.42 9.50
CA SER A 336 -9.96 15.24 9.78
C SER A 336 -10.47 16.03 8.57
N THR A 337 -9.72 16.06 7.47
CA THR A 337 -10.14 16.70 6.21
C THR A 337 -11.29 15.92 5.61
N ALA A 338 -12.40 16.63 5.36
CA ALA A 338 -13.56 15.98 4.75
C ALA A 338 -13.37 15.86 3.23
N TYR A 339 -13.25 14.63 2.75
CA TYR A 339 -13.22 14.36 1.31
C TYR A 339 -14.24 13.29 0.93
N GLU A 340 -15.10 13.57 -0.05
CA GLU A 340 -16.21 12.71 -0.50
C GLU A 340 -17.10 12.15 0.63
N GLY A 341 -17.17 12.85 1.76
CA GLY A 341 -17.95 12.45 2.94
C GLY A 341 -17.21 11.53 3.92
N TYR A 342 -15.93 11.28 3.71
CA TYR A 342 -15.05 10.54 4.62
C TYR A 342 -14.24 11.52 5.47
N SER A 343 -13.97 11.18 6.72
CA SER A 343 -13.03 11.88 7.62
C SER A 343 -12.94 11.15 8.96
N GLY A 344 -11.94 11.46 9.77
CA GLY A 344 -11.66 10.84 11.06
C GLY A 344 -10.85 9.54 10.88
N TRP A 345 -11.15 8.50 11.68
CA TRP A 345 -10.47 7.22 11.55
C TRP A 345 -10.92 6.46 10.32
N LEU A 346 -9.98 6.16 9.45
CA LEU A 346 -10.17 5.48 8.17
C LEU A 346 -9.28 4.22 8.09
N VAL A 347 -9.53 3.35 7.12
CA VAL A 347 -8.68 2.18 6.84
C VAL A 347 -8.18 2.28 5.41
N PHE A 348 -6.87 2.26 5.26
CA PHE A 348 -6.20 2.40 3.99
C PHE A 348 -5.45 1.13 3.57
N GLY A 349 -5.25 0.99 2.28
CA GLY A 349 -4.35 0.07 1.62
C GLY A 349 -3.72 0.77 0.41
N GLY A 350 -3.24 -0.02 -0.55
CA GLY A 350 -2.46 0.47 -1.67
C GLY A 350 -0.96 0.39 -1.41
N THR A 351 -0.15 0.47 -2.47
CA THR A 351 1.31 0.49 -2.31
C THR A 351 1.82 1.78 -1.66
N SER A 352 0.94 2.78 -1.47
CA SER A 352 1.17 3.96 -0.63
C SER A 352 1.40 3.63 0.85
N VAL A 353 0.86 2.51 1.38
CA VAL A 353 1.24 2.00 2.70
C VAL A 353 2.70 1.52 2.69
N ALA A 354 3.11 0.86 1.62
CA ALA A 354 4.39 0.17 1.52
C ALA A 354 5.59 1.13 1.42
N SER A 355 5.46 2.25 0.70
CA SER A 355 6.56 3.18 0.46
C SER A 355 7.04 3.86 1.75
N PRO A 356 6.20 4.59 2.52
CA PRO A 356 6.62 5.24 3.77
C PRO A 356 7.02 4.25 4.84
N ALA A 357 6.37 3.07 4.92
CA ALA A 357 6.76 2.02 5.86
C ALA A 357 8.16 1.45 5.55
N THR A 358 8.50 1.32 4.26
CA THR A 358 9.84 0.90 3.83
C THR A 358 10.89 1.98 4.14
N ALA A 359 10.60 3.26 3.83
CA ALA A 359 11.48 4.39 4.17
C ALA A 359 11.73 4.44 5.69
N ALA A 360 10.67 4.35 6.49
CA ALA A 360 10.78 4.32 7.95
C ALA A 360 11.53 3.08 8.49
N THR A 361 11.51 1.95 7.77
CA THR A 361 12.30 0.77 8.13
C THR A 361 13.80 1.01 7.88
N PHE A 362 14.18 1.69 6.80
CA PHE A 362 15.55 2.15 6.59
C PHE A 362 15.98 3.16 7.67
N ALA A 363 15.09 4.07 8.06
CA ALA A 363 15.36 4.99 9.15
C ALA A 363 15.59 4.28 10.50
N LEU A 364 14.87 3.18 10.77
CA LEU A 364 15.14 2.32 11.95
C LEU A 364 16.53 1.68 11.89
N ALA A 365 17.00 1.29 10.70
CA ALA A 365 18.35 0.76 10.49
C ALA A 365 19.42 1.84 10.67
N GLY A 366 19.12 3.09 10.31
CA GLY A 366 19.97 4.25 10.53
C GLY A 366 21.29 4.24 9.76
N ASN A 367 21.31 3.62 8.57
CA ASN A 367 22.54 3.40 7.79
C ASN A 367 22.48 3.97 6.36
N ALA A 368 21.48 4.78 6.03
CA ALA A 368 21.26 5.33 4.69
C ALA A 368 22.54 5.92 4.05
N SER A 369 23.32 6.65 4.83
CA SER A 369 24.58 7.26 4.36
C SER A 369 25.64 6.23 3.89
N ALA A 370 25.53 4.97 4.29
CA ALA A 370 26.43 3.89 3.92
C ALA A 370 25.96 3.09 2.69
N LEU A 371 24.70 3.24 2.28
CA LEU A 371 24.11 2.44 1.20
C LEU A 371 24.41 2.97 -0.19
N GLY A 372 24.82 4.23 -0.31
CA GLY A 372 25.05 4.88 -1.60
C GLY A 372 23.74 5.13 -2.37
N PRO A 373 23.83 5.46 -3.68
CA PRO A 373 22.66 5.85 -4.47
C PRO A 373 21.77 4.67 -4.90
N ASN A 374 22.17 3.43 -4.63
CA ASN A 374 21.43 2.22 -5.06
C ASN A 374 21.01 1.39 -3.84
N ALA A 375 20.23 1.97 -2.92
CA ALA A 375 19.83 1.29 -1.70
C ALA A 375 19.09 -0.05 -1.98
N ALA A 376 18.36 -0.17 -3.07
CA ALA A 376 17.70 -1.41 -3.50
C ALA A 376 18.67 -2.60 -3.66
N GLU A 377 19.96 -2.34 -3.93
CA GLU A 377 20.98 -3.39 -4.08
C GLU A 377 21.14 -4.28 -2.85
N VAL A 378 20.79 -3.76 -1.64
CA VAL A 378 20.90 -4.55 -0.40
C VAL A 378 20.03 -5.81 -0.43
N PHE A 379 18.82 -5.71 -0.99
CA PHE A 379 17.90 -6.85 -1.10
C PHE A 379 18.38 -7.88 -2.10
N TRP A 380 18.96 -7.44 -3.20
CA TRP A 380 19.53 -8.28 -4.26
C TRP A 380 20.81 -8.99 -3.79
N LYS A 381 21.65 -8.32 -3.01
CA LYS A 381 22.82 -8.92 -2.38
C LYS A 381 22.45 -9.92 -1.28
N ALA A 382 21.44 -9.60 -0.49
CA ALA A 382 20.95 -10.48 0.58
C ALA A 382 20.19 -11.70 0.04
N ALA A 383 19.69 -11.65 -1.20
CA ALA A 383 18.90 -12.70 -1.85
C ALA A 383 17.75 -13.21 -0.95
N GLY A 384 17.00 -12.29 -0.35
CA GLY A 384 15.91 -12.58 0.60
C GLY A 384 16.36 -12.92 2.03
N GLY A 385 17.66 -12.97 2.30
CA GLY A 385 18.18 -13.16 3.66
C GLY A 385 17.79 -11.99 4.57
N GLY A 386 17.23 -12.30 5.75
CA GLY A 386 16.75 -11.27 6.69
C GLY A 386 15.39 -10.65 6.32
N LEU A 387 14.66 -11.27 5.40
CA LEU A 387 13.29 -10.93 5.04
C LEU A 387 12.33 -12.11 5.27
N TYR A 388 11.05 -11.84 5.41
CA TYR A 388 10.01 -12.84 5.29
C TYR A 388 9.71 -13.06 3.81
N SER A 389 9.92 -14.28 3.31
CA SER A 389 9.68 -14.61 1.91
C SER A 389 8.20 -14.63 1.57
N VAL A 390 7.82 -13.94 0.49
CA VAL A 390 6.48 -13.96 -0.08
C VAL A 390 6.50 -14.92 -1.27
N THR A 391 6.06 -16.17 -1.06
CA THR A 391 6.21 -17.28 -2.04
C THR A 391 4.89 -17.72 -2.65
N SER A 392 3.80 -16.97 -2.45
CA SER A 392 2.48 -17.31 -2.97
C SER A 392 1.70 -16.08 -3.40
N GLY A 393 0.72 -16.30 -4.27
CA GLY A 393 -0.08 -15.25 -4.87
C GLY A 393 0.44 -14.77 -6.23
N ASN A 394 -0.31 -13.90 -6.85
CA ASN A 394 0.01 -13.26 -8.13
C ASN A 394 -0.66 -11.89 -8.19
N ASN A 395 -0.28 -11.04 -9.14
CA ASN A 395 -0.87 -9.70 -9.32
C ASN A 395 -1.57 -9.52 -10.67
N LEU A 396 -2.19 -10.56 -11.18
CA LEU A 396 -2.82 -10.54 -12.51
C LEU A 396 -4.13 -9.72 -12.55
N ALA A 397 -4.76 -9.47 -11.41
CA ALA A 397 -6.02 -8.70 -11.29
C ALA A 397 -7.12 -9.15 -12.27
N GLY A 398 -7.11 -10.41 -12.65
CA GLY A 398 -8.05 -11.02 -13.63
C GLY A 398 -7.96 -10.47 -15.06
N ARG A 399 -6.99 -9.63 -15.38
CA ARG A 399 -6.93 -8.86 -16.64
C ARG A 399 -5.72 -9.15 -17.53
N ALA A 400 -4.60 -9.53 -16.95
CA ALA A 400 -3.34 -9.71 -17.67
C ALA A 400 -2.95 -11.19 -17.79
N LYS A 401 -2.16 -11.51 -18.82
CA LYS A 401 -1.51 -12.81 -18.95
C LYS A 401 -0.05 -12.66 -18.58
N CYS A 402 0.38 -13.44 -17.61
CA CYS A 402 1.79 -13.52 -17.24
C CYS A 402 2.63 -14.13 -18.36
N SER A 403 3.93 -13.77 -18.38
CA SER A 403 4.92 -14.45 -19.21
C SER A 403 4.99 -15.92 -18.85
N SER A 404 4.79 -16.81 -19.84
CA SER A 404 4.97 -18.25 -19.64
C SER A 404 6.44 -18.68 -19.48
N ALA A 405 7.37 -17.87 -19.96
CA ALA A 405 8.81 -18.14 -19.83
C ALA A 405 9.37 -17.67 -18.48
N TYR A 406 8.79 -16.61 -17.93
CA TYR A 406 9.24 -16.00 -16.66
C TYR A 406 8.03 -15.64 -15.78
N PRO A 407 7.31 -16.64 -15.26
CA PRO A 407 6.06 -16.40 -14.52
C PRO A 407 6.28 -15.60 -13.22
N TYR A 408 7.48 -15.61 -12.64
CA TYR A 408 7.81 -14.88 -11.42
C TYR A 408 7.62 -13.35 -11.54
N ILE A 409 7.61 -12.80 -12.76
CA ILE A 409 7.35 -11.36 -12.97
C ILE A 409 5.97 -10.95 -12.43
N CYS A 410 5.04 -11.90 -12.31
CA CYS A 410 3.67 -11.69 -11.85
C CYS A 410 3.16 -12.72 -10.85
N THR A 411 3.93 -13.78 -10.56
CA THR A 411 3.50 -14.87 -9.67
C THR A 411 4.63 -15.26 -8.72
N ALA A 412 4.40 -15.09 -7.43
CA ALA A 412 5.37 -15.43 -6.40
C ALA A 412 5.66 -16.95 -6.35
N GLY A 413 6.84 -17.32 -5.87
CA GLY A 413 7.27 -18.72 -5.71
C GLY A 413 7.57 -19.46 -7.02
N THR A 414 7.64 -18.76 -8.15
CA THR A 414 7.85 -19.39 -9.47
C THR A 414 9.21 -19.08 -10.10
N ASN A 415 10.07 -18.32 -9.41
CA ASN A 415 11.46 -18.08 -9.82
C ASN A 415 12.34 -19.27 -9.47
N ASP A 416 13.52 -19.39 -10.11
CA ASP A 416 14.49 -20.47 -9.88
C ASP A 416 14.99 -20.52 -8.42
N ASP A 417 15.09 -19.36 -7.74
CA ASP A 417 15.43 -19.25 -6.33
C ASP A 417 14.24 -19.50 -5.38
N GLY A 418 13.00 -19.53 -5.92
CA GLY A 418 11.77 -19.73 -5.17
C GLY A 418 11.36 -18.56 -4.28
N VAL A 419 12.07 -17.43 -4.30
CA VAL A 419 11.88 -16.29 -3.40
C VAL A 419 11.52 -15.02 -4.15
N TYR A 420 12.41 -14.52 -5.03
CA TYR A 420 12.14 -13.27 -5.75
C TYR A 420 10.93 -13.37 -6.67
N SER A 421 10.10 -12.33 -6.64
CA SER A 421 9.03 -12.16 -7.62
C SER A 421 8.83 -10.69 -7.97
N GLY A 422 8.29 -10.40 -9.16
CA GLY A 422 7.99 -9.03 -9.58
C GLY A 422 7.12 -8.29 -8.56
N PRO A 423 5.95 -8.81 -8.17
CA PRO A 423 5.05 -8.10 -7.26
C PRO A 423 5.45 -8.15 -5.78
N GLY A 424 6.22 -9.16 -5.37
CA GLY A 424 6.61 -9.36 -3.96
C GLY A 424 8.04 -8.93 -3.64
N GLY A 425 8.82 -8.55 -4.66
CA GLY A 425 10.25 -8.31 -4.48
C GLY A 425 10.95 -9.52 -3.88
N TRP A 426 11.91 -9.28 -3.00
CA TRP A 426 12.60 -10.30 -2.20
C TRP A 426 11.84 -10.71 -0.93
N GLY A 427 10.69 -10.07 -0.65
CA GLY A 427 9.86 -10.33 0.51
C GLY A 427 9.57 -9.08 1.33
N THR A 428 9.18 -9.26 2.60
CA THR A 428 8.80 -8.19 3.53
C THR A 428 9.75 -8.12 4.73
N PRO A 429 9.81 -7.02 5.48
CA PRO A 429 10.77 -6.86 6.58
C PRO A 429 10.70 -7.99 7.62
N LYS A 430 11.88 -8.39 8.10
CA LYS A 430 12.07 -9.24 9.28
C LYS A 430 13.09 -8.55 10.18
N GLY A 431 12.64 -7.56 10.92
CA GLY A 431 13.51 -6.57 11.53
C GLY A 431 14.09 -5.60 10.48
N ALA A 432 14.94 -4.68 10.90
CA ALA A 432 15.55 -3.67 10.04
C ALA A 432 16.98 -4.01 9.59
N SER A 433 17.49 -5.21 9.86
CA SER A 433 18.91 -5.53 9.66
C SER A 433 19.34 -5.68 8.20
N THR A 434 18.40 -5.82 7.27
CA THR A 434 18.66 -5.91 5.82
C THR A 434 18.47 -4.56 5.10
N PHE A 435 17.94 -3.60 5.81
CA PHE A 435 17.64 -2.24 5.33
C PHE A 435 18.79 -1.29 5.53
#